data_d5f40ddb8b28322cf769de1f4d60b0cf
#
_entry.id   d5f40ddb8b28322cf769de1f4d60b0cf
#
_cell.length_a   1.000
_cell.length_b   1.000
_cell.length_c   1.000
_cell.angle_alpha   90.00
_cell.angle_beta   90.00
_cell.angle_gamma   90.00
#
_symmetry.space_group_name_H-M   'P 1'
#
loop_
_entity.id
_entity.type
_entity.pdbx_description
1 polymer ?
#
loop_
_entity_poly.entity_id
_entity_poly.type
_entity_poly.pdbx_seq_one_letter_code
_entity_poly.pdbx_strand_id
1 'polypeptide(L)'
;MFFKKKPDLLQIVYSLAEDGTAELYNLLIDNNFNIKNDYGFSLTSFLYHLFYIRLILLSKYSEQYISDVLYKCLDNKISQVSTDITIKNNFIDAANDTFRDLDLFWYKLSTTEDSWALMDIGRYFIACLNKCKVSEVHDVKLSMYITTYFTEFSIKCKTFFDGDEIK
;
A
#
# COMPACT_ATOMS: atom_id res chain seq x y z
N MET A 1 -12.27 -5.63 -35.96
CA MET A 1 -11.00 -5.30 -35.27
C MET A 1 -11.37 -4.66 -33.95
N PHE A 2 -11.35 -5.45 -32.85
CA PHE A 2 -11.69 -4.93 -31.53
C PHE A 2 -10.47 -4.20 -30.97
N PHE A 3 -10.50 -2.88 -30.96
CA PHE A 3 -9.53 -2.09 -30.23
C PHE A 3 -9.73 -2.38 -28.73
N LYS A 4 -8.89 -3.18 -28.11
CA LYS A 4 -8.81 -3.27 -26.65
C LYS A 4 -8.46 -1.87 -26.17
N LYS A 5 -9.42 -1.20 -25.52
CA LYS A 5 -9.20 0.07 -24.87
C LYS A 5 -8.04 -0.10 -23.90
N LYS A 6 -6.98 0.71 -23.99
CA LYS A 6 -5.89 0.67 -23.01
C LYS A 6 -6.52 0.83 -21.62
N PRO A 7 -6.09 0.05 -20.63
CA PRO A 7 -6.62 0.19 -19.28
C PRO A 7 -6.31 1.60 -18.76
N ASP A 8 -7.29 2.21 -18.11
CA ASP A 8 -7.17 3.50 -17.44
C ASP A 8 -6.17 3.36 -16.26
N LEU A 9 -5.41 4.41 -15.96
CA LEU A 9 -4.47 4.42 -14.83
C LEU A 9 -5.16 4.02 -13.52
N LEU A 10 -6.40 4.45 -13.30
CA LEU A 10 -7.19 4.04 -12.15
C LEU A 10 -7.33 2.50 -12.07
N GLN A 11 -7.65 1.85 -13.18
CA GLN A 11 -7.81 0.39 -13.23
C GLN A 11 -6.47 -0.31 -12.97
N ILE A 12 -5.38 0.20 -13.54
CA ILE A 12 -4.02 -0.33 -13.33
C ILE A 12 -3.64 -0.23 -11.85
N VAL A 13 -3.75 0.96 -11.27
CA VAL A 13 -3.38 1.21 -9.86
C VAL A 13 -4.21 0.35 -8.92
N TYR A 14 -5.52 0.29 -9.16
CA TYR A 14 -6.44 -0.52 -8.35
C TYR A 14 -6.08 -2.01 -8.42
N SER A 15 -5.89 -2.57 -9.62
CA SER A 15 -5.52 -3.97 -9.80
C SER A 15 -4.18 -4.29 -9.16
N LEU A 16 -3.15 -3.45 -9.34
CA LEU A 16 -1.84 -3.66 -8.71
C LEU A 16 -1.92 -3.70 -7.18
N ALA A 17 -2.75 -2.85 -6.59
CA ALA A 17 -2.93 -2.83 -5.13
C ALA A 17 -3.72 -4.06 -4.62
N GLU A 18 -4.73 -4.52 -5.36
CA GLU A 18 -5.48 -5.74 -5.03
C GLU A 18 -4.62 -7.00 -5.19
N ASP A 19 -3.93 -7.12 -6.33
CA ASP A 19 -3.06 -8.27 -6.62
C ASP A 19 -1.91 -8.35 -5.60
N GLY A 20 -1.30 -7.21 -5.27
CA GLY A 20 -0.28 -7.11 -4.23
C GLY A 20 -0.81 -7.50 -2.85
N THR A 21 -2.03 -7.10 -2.52
CA THR A 21 -2.68 -7.49 -1.25
C THR A 21 -2.87 -9.01 -1.17
N ALA A 22 -3.33 -9.63 -2.24
CA ALA A 22 -3.50 -11.08 -2.32
C ALA A 22 -2.15 -11.81 -2.27
N GLU A 23 -1.13 -11.30 -2.98
CA GLU A 23 0.24 -11.85 -2.98
C GLU A 23 0.84 -11.83 -1.57
N LEU A 24 0.75 -10.69 -0.85
CA LEU A 24 1.24 -10.58 0.51
C LEU A 24 0.50 -11.51 1.47
N TYR A 25 -0.83 -11.61 1.35
CA TYR A 25 -1.62 -12.53 2.17
C TYR A 25 -1.14 -13.97 2.00
N ASN A 26 -1.03 -14.45 0.77
CA ASN A 26 -0.58 -15.80 0.48
C ASN A 26 0.84 -16.05 0.98
N LEU A 27 1.75 -15.10 0.75
CA LEU A 27 3.13 -15.18 1.24
C LEU A 27 3.19 -15.39 2.77
N LEU A 28 2.38 -14.66 3.51
CA LEU A 28 2.36 -14.76 4.98
C LEU A 28 1.75 -16.08 5.45
N ILE A 29 0.67 -16.55 4.83
CA ILE A 29 0.06 -17.86 5.14
C ILE A 29 1.04 -19.00 4.84
N ASP A 30 1.70 -18.98 3.68
CA ASP A 30 2.67 -20.00 3.27
C ASP A 30 3.89 -20.06 4.20
N ASN A 31 4.20 -18.96 4.86
CA ASN A 31 5.26 -18.87 5.87
C ASN A 31 4.76 -19.08 7.31
N ASN A 32 3.55 -19.60 7.49
CA ASN A 32 2.90 -19.94 8.77
C ASN A 32 2.67 -18.72 9.69
N PHE A 33 2.49 -17.53 9.13
CA PHE A 33 2.03 -16.39 9.92
C PHE A 33 0.51 -16.43 10.08
N ASN A 34 0.04 -16.22 11.32
CA ASN A 34 -1.38 -16.20 11.61
C ASN A 34 -1.96 -14.79 11.45
N ILE A 35 -2.81 -14.61 10.43
CA ILE A 35 -3.54 -13.36 10.19
C ILE A 35 -4.89 -13.45 10.92
N LYS A 36 -5.00 -12.77 12.07
CA LYS A 36 -6.19 -12.83 12.93
C LYS A 36 -7.39 -12.03 12.42
N ASN A 37 -7.18 -11.08 11.51
CA ASN A 37 -8.19 -10.17 10.99
C ASN A 37 -8.01 -9.98 9.49
N ASP A 38 -8.61 -10.87 8.71
CA ASP A 38 -8.51 -10.85 7.24
C ASP A 38 -8.98 -9.54 6.62
N TYR A 39 -10.04 -8.95 7.18
CA TYR A 39 -10.58 -7.70 6.70
C TYR A 39 -9.65 -6.52 7.01
N GLY A 40 -9.19 -6.40 8.25
CA GLY A 40 -8.23 -5.37 8.64
C GLY A 40 -6.91 -5.52 7.87
N PHE A 41 -6.46 -6.76 7.66
CA PHE A 41 -5.30 -7.05 6.83
C PHE A 41 -5.49 -6.55 5.38
N SER A 42 -6.62 -6.92 4.76
CA SER A 42 -6.93 -6.52 3.37
C SER A 42 -6.91 -5.00 3.20
N LEU A 43 -7.53 -4.25 4.10
CA LEU A 43 -7.54 -2.79 4.04
C LEU A 43 -6.15 -2.19 4.27
N THR A 44 -5.44 -2.62 5.32
CA THR A 44 -4.10 -2.10 5.64
C THR A 44 -3.12 -2.41 4.52
N SER A 45 -3.13 -3.63 4.00
CA SER A 45 -2.28 -4.05 2.89
C SER A 45 -2.57 -3.24 1.62
N PHE A 46 -3.84 -3.05 1.28
CA PHE A 46 -4.24 -2.24 0.13
C PHE A 46 -3.73 -0.79 0.24
N LEU A 47 -3.84 -0.16 1.42
CA LEU A 47 -3.32 1.19 1.67
C LEU A 47 -1.80 1.27 1.48
N TYR A 48 -1.06 0.29 1.98
CA TYR A 48 0.39 0.24 1.81
C TYR A 48 0.79 0.08 0.34
N HIS A 49 0.10 -0.79 -0.42
CA HIS A 49 0.35 -0.94 -1.86
C HIS A 49 0.08 0.36 -2.61
N LEU A 50 -1.03 1.05 -2.31
CA LEU A 50 -1.34 2.35 -2.89
C LEU A 50 -0.26 3.39 -2.57
N PHE A 51 0.26 3.39 -1.34
CA PHE A 51 1.33 4.31 -0.95
C PHE A 51 2.59 4.11 -1.80
N TYR A 52 3.06 2.87 -1.96
CA TYR A 52 4.24 2.58 -2.77
C TYR A 52 4.04 2.90 -4.26
N ILE A 53 2.86 2.59 -4.80
CA ILE A 53 2.49 2.98 -6.18
C ILE A 53 2.51 4.50 -6.33
N ARG A 54 1.96 5.25 -5.35
CA ARG A 54 1.99 6.71 -5.32
C ARG A 54 3.42 7.26 -5.42
N LEU A 55 4.35 6.73 -4.62
CA LEU A 55 5.74 7.19 -4.65
C LEU A 55 6.38 7.07 -6.05
N ILE A 56 6.05 6.00 -6.76
CA ILE A 56 6.55 5.78 -8.14
C ILE A 56 5.88 6.74 -9.12
N LEU A 57 4.57 6.92 -9.01
CA LEU A 57 3.81 7.78 -9.92
C LEU A 57 4.14 9.27 -9.77
N LEU A 58 4.56 9.72 -8.58
CA LEU A 58 4.97 11.11 -8.35
C LEU A 58 6.13 11.57 -9.25
N SER A 59 6.93 10.66 -9.77
CA SER A 59 7.97 10.97 -10.76
C SER A 59 7.44 11.17 -12.19
N LYS A 60 6.18 10.81 -12.46
CA LYS A 60 5.60 10.74 -13.81
C LYS A 60 4.38 11.63 -14.02
N TYR A 61 3.65 11.92 -12.94
CA TYR A 61 2.37 12.64 -12.99
C TYR A 61 2.33 13.74 -11.93
N SER A 62 1.41 14.70 -12.10
CA SER A 62 1.17 15.73 -11.09
C SER A 62 0.56 15.13 -9.81
N GLU A 63 0.90 15.71 -8.67
CA GLU A 63 0.39 15.28 -7.37
C GLU A 63 -1.14 15.30 -7.32
N GLN A 64 -1.79 16.33 -7.88
CA GLN A 64 -3.23 16.43 -7.93
C GLN A 64 -3.87 15.25 -8.68
N TYR A 65 -3.33 14.91 -9.86
CA TYR A 65 -3.85 13.80 -10.66
C TYR A 65 -3.72 12.46 -9.93
N ILE A 66 -2.57 12.24 -9.27
CA ILE A 66 -2.35 11.03 -8.47
C ILE A 66 -3.33 10.99 -7.30
N SER A 67 -3.53 12.09 -6.59
CA SER A 67 -4.47 12.18 -5.47
C SER A 67 -5.89 11.83 -5.90
N ASP A 68 -6.33 12.29 -7.06
CA ASP A 68 -7.65 11.96 -7.62
C ASP A 68 -7.79 10.47 -7.96
N VAL A 69 -6.72 9.85 -8.50
CA VAL A 69 -6.68 8.40 -8.78
C VAL A 69 -6.75 7.60 -7.49
N LEU A 70 -5.94 7.95 -6.49
CA LEU A 70 -5.91 7.25 -5.20
C LEU A 70 -7.23 7.37 -4.46
N TYR A 71 -7.82 8.57 -4.44
CA TYR A 71 -9.14 8.76 -3.83
C TYR A 71 -10.19 7.83 -4.44
N LYS A 72 -10.23 7.72 -5.78
CA LYS A 72 -11.15 6.80 -6.47
C LYS A 72 -10.84 5.33 -6.15
N CYS A 73 -9.57 4.96 -6.00
CA CYS A 73 -9.20 3.61 -5.55
C CYS A 73 -9.74 3.32 -4.15
N LEU A 74 -9.60 4.27 -3.22
CA LEU A 74 -10.10 4.15 -1.85
C LEU A 74 -11.63 4.06 -1.81
N ASP A 75 -12.32 4.92 -2.57
CA ASP A 75 -13.79 4.88 -2.66
C ASP A 75 -14.29 3.55 -3.24
N ASN A 76 -13.64 3.05 -4.30
CA ASN A 76 -13.95 1.74 -4.87
C ASN A 76 -13.75 0.62 -3.86
N LYS A 77 -12.63 0.62 -3.13
CA LYS A 77 -12.33 -0.42 -2.12
C LYS A 77 -13.36 -0.45 -1.01
N ILE A 78 -13.65 0.71 -0.41
CA ILE A 78 -14.59 0.76 0.71
C ILE A 78 -16.04 0.54 0.26
N SER A 79 -16.39 0.91 -0.97
CA SER A 79 -17.73 0.70 -1.53
C SER A 79 -18.11 -0.77 -1.72
N GLN A 80 -17.12 -1.66 -1.82
CA GLN A 80 -17.33 -3.11 -1.83
C GLN A 80 -17.77 -3.64 -0.46
N VAL A 81 -17.51 -2.88 0.60
CA VAL A 81 -17.70 -3.30 1.98
C VAL A 81 -18.90 -2.60 2.62
N SER A 82 -19.07 -1.33 2.34
CA SER A 82 -20.13 -0.51 2.94
C SER A 82 -20.64 0.54 1.98
N THR A 83 -21.96 0.74 2.02
CA THR A 83 -22.63 1.86 1.36
C THR A 83 -22.86 3.04 2.31
N ASP A 84 -22.58 2.88 3.60
CA ASP A 84 -22.73 3.93 4.62
C ASP A 84 -21.68 5.01 4.43
N ILE A 85 -22.16 6.25 4.22
CA ILE A 85 -21.29 7.40 3.95
C ILE A 85 -20.36 7.72 5.14
N THR A 86 -20.82 7.50 6.35
CA THR A 86 -20.02 7.75 7.56
C THR A 86 -18.84 6.77 7.65
N ILE A 87 -19.09 5.49 7.34
CA ILE A 87 -18.03 4.47 7.30
C ILE A 87 -17.03 4.78 6.19
N LYS A 88 -17.52 5.20 5.01
CA LYS A 88 -16.64 5.59 3.90
C LYS A 88 -15.75 6.77 4.25
N ASN A 89 -16.31 7.83 4.81
CA ASN A 89 -15.56 9.02 5.20
C ASN A 89 -14.51 8.69 6.27
N ASN A 90 -14.89 7.94 7.30
CA ASN A 90 -13.95 7.51 8.34
C ASN A 90 -12.80 6.66 7.78
N PHE A 91 -13.07 5.82 6.78
CA PHE A 91 -12.02 5.04 6.12
C PHE A 91 -11.08 5.93 5.30
N ILE A 92 -11.62 6.89 4.55
CA ILE A 92 -10.81 7.82 3.74
C ILE A 92 -9.95 8.71 4.65
N ASP A 93 -10.49 9.20 5.76
CA ASP A 93 -9.75 9.99 6.73
C ASP A 93 -8.62 9.17 7.36
N ALA A 94 -8.89 7.93 7.77
CA ALA A 94 -7.87 7.02 8.29
C ALA A 94 -6.79 6.67 7.24
N ALA A 95 -7.17 6.55 5.96
CA ALA A 95 -6.24 6.34 4.86
C ALA A 95 -5.31 7.55 4.66
N ASN A 96 -5.86 8.77 4.70
CA ASN A 96 -5.09 10.00 4.59
C ASN A 96 -4.10 10.16 5.77
N ASP A 97 -4.53 9.84 6.98
CA ASP A 97 -3.65 9.83 8.16
C ASP A 97 -2.53 8.81 8.00
N THR A 98 -2.84 7.61 7.52
CA THR A 98 -1.84 6.57 7.24
C THR A 98 -0.84 7.03 6.18
N PHE A 99 -1.29 7.66 5.09
CA PHE A 99 -0.38 8.18 4.06
C PHE A 99 0.52 9.30 4.60
N ARG A 100 0.00 10.21 5.41
CA ARG A 100 0.80 11.25 6.05
C ARG A 100 1.87 10.66 6.96
N ASP A 101 1.54 9.67 7.76
CA ASP A 101 2.48 9.02 8.65
C ASP A 101 3.55 8.23 7.89
N LEU A 102 3.17 7.58 6.78
CA LEU A 102 4.10 6.89 5.88
C LEU A 102 5.03 7.88 5.15
N ASP A 103 4.53 9.05 4.73
CA ASP A 103 5.36 10.11 4.14
C ASP A 103 6.41 10.62 5.14
N LEU A 104 6.01 10.87 6.39
CA LEU A 104 6.94 11.29 7.45
C LEU A 104 7.99 10.20 7.74
N PHE A 105 7.56 8.95 7.77
CA PHE A 105 8.43 7.83 7.96
C PHE A 105 9.41 7.68 6.79
N TRP A 106 8.95 7.78 5.53
CA TRP A 106 9.78 7.71 4.33
C TRP A 106 10.79 8.86 4.25
N TYR A 107 10.37 10.07 4.63
CA TYR A 107 11.29 11.20 4.76
C TYR A 107 12.41 10.92 5.76
N LYS A 108 12.06 10.37 6.92
CA LYS A 108 13.03 10.00 7.96
C LYS A 108 14.01 8.93 7.47
N LEU A 109 13.52 7.91 6.73
CA LEU A 109 14.36 6.89 6.10
C LEU A 109 15.38 7.48 5.12
N SER A 110 14.95 8.44 4.29
CA SER A 110 15.80 9.04 3.26
C SER A 110 16.87 9.99 3.83
N THR A 111 16.71 10.42 5.09
CA THR A 111 17.59 11.38 5.76
C THR A 111 18.49 10.76 6.84
N THR A 112 18.28 9.49 7.19
CA THR A 112 19.08 8.76 8.19
C THR A 112 19.96 7.70 7.52
N GLU A 113 21.22 7.61 7.94
CA GLU A 113 22.14 6.52 7.55
C GLU A 113 21.86 5.21 8.31
N ASP A 114 20.75 5.14 9.07
CA ASP A 114 20.43 4.00 9.92
C ASP A 114 19.79 2.88 9.09
N SER A 115 20.54 1.80 8.85
CA SER A 115 20.05 0.61 8.15
C SER A 115 18.89 -0.11 8.86
N TRP A 116 18.70 0.12 10.16
CA TRP A 116 17.59 -0.44 10.93
C TRP A 116 16.25 0.27 10.63
N ALA A 117 16.31 1.50 10.12
CA ALA A 117 15.11 2.24 9.74
C ALA A 117 14.27 1.51 8.66
N LEU A 118 14.90 0.70 7.80
CA LEU A 118 14.16 -0.14 6.84
C LEU A 118 13.24 -1.15 7.51
N MET A 119 13.63 -1.70 8.66
CA MET A 119 12.79 -2.66 9.40
C MET A 119 11.53 -2.02 9.97
N ASP A 120 11.52 -0.70 10.14
CA ASP A 120 10.35 0.02 10.65
C ASP A 120 9.18 0.02 9.66
N ILE A 121 9.42 -0.22 8.35
CA ILE A 121 8.35 -0.40 7.36
C ILE A 121 7.42 -1.55 7.78
N GLY A 122 8.00 -2.72 8.02
CA GLY A 122 7.23 -3.89 8.43
C GLY A 122 6.63 -3.72 9.82
N ARG A 123 7.37 -3.09 10.75
CA ARG A 123 6.86 -2.79 12.11
C ARG A 123 5.67 -1.86 12.08
N TYR A 124 5.72 -0.81 11.24
CA TYR A 124 4.62 0.13 11.10
C TYR A 124 3.37 -0.56 10.52
N PHE A 125 3.55 -1.41 9.50
CA PHE A 125 2.47 -2.22 8.97
C PHE A 125 1.79 -3.07 10.04
N ILE A 126 2.60 -3.80 10.84
CA ILE A 126 2.09 -4.65 11.94
C ILE A 126 1.39 -3.82 13.00
N ALA A 127 1.94 -2.64 13.33
CA ALA A 127 1.34 -1.73 14.29
C ALA A 127 -0.04 -1.24 13.82
N CYS A 128 -0.17 -0.85 12.55
CA CYS A 128 -1.46 -0.47 11.95
C CYS A 128 -2.45 -1.65 12.00
N LEU A 129 -2.01 -2.85 11.63
CA LEU A 129 -2.85 -4.04 11.62
C LEU A 129 -3.35 -4.42 13.03
N ASN A 130 -2.49 -4.32 14.02
CA ASN A 130 -2.79 -4.68 15.41
C ASN A 130 -3.35 -3.51 16.25
N LYS A 131 -3.44 -2.31 15.68
CA LYS A 131 -3.85 -1.08 16.38
C LYS A 131 -3.02 -0.83 17.65
N CYS A 132 -1.70 -0.99 17.55
CA CYS A 132 -0.74 -0.78 18.62
C CYS A 132 0.36 0.22 18.22
N LYS A 133 1.22 0.60 19.15
CA LYS A 133 2.38 1.46 18.84
C LYS A 133 3.48 0.66 18.14
N VAL A 134 4.25 1.29 17.27
CA VAL A 134 5.40 0.66 16.60
C VAL A 134 6.42 0.08 17.58
N SER A 135 6.60 0.74 18.73
CA SER A 135 7.49 0.27 19.82
C SER A 135 7.02 -1.02 20.49
N GLU A 136 5.76 -1.40 20.33
CA GLU A 136 5.16 -2.62 20.87
C GLU A 136 5.27 -3.81 19.90
N VAL A 137 5.75 -3.58 18.68
CA VAL A 137 5.95 -4.63 17.68
C VAL A 137 7.31 -5.29 17.89
N HIS A 138 7.29 -6.51 18.37
CA HIS A 138 8.51 -7.30 18.69
C HIS A 138 8.78 -8.44 17.71
N ASP A 139 7.88 -8.70 16.75
CA ASP A 139 8.05 -9.75 15.74
C ASP A 139 9.00 -9.27 14.64
N VAL A 140 10.30 -9.44 14.88
CA VAL A 140 11.36 -9.06 13.95
C VAL A 140 11.26 -9.86 12.65
N LYS A 141 10.96 -11.16 12.74
CA LYS A 141 10.87 -12.03 11.56
C LYS A 141 9.76 -11.57 10.63
N LEU A 142 8.56 -11.36 11.15
CA LEU A 142 7.42 -10.87 10.37
C LEU A 142 7.70 -9.47 9.79
N SER A 143 8.30 -8.58 10.60
CA SER A 143 8.68 -7.24 10.14
C SER A 143 9.66 -7.28 8.96
N MET A 144 10.65 -8.16 8.99
CA MET A 144 11.60 -8.36 7.89
C MET A 144 10.90 -8.90 6.64
N TYR A 145 10.02 -9.88 6.77
CA TYR A 145 9.27 -10.42 5.63
C TYR A 145 8.45 -9.34 4.92
N ILE A 146 7.71 -8.56 5.70
CA ILE A 146 6.88 -7.46 5.16
C ILE A 146 7.74 -6.38 4.51
N THR A 147 8.85 -6.00 5.14
CA THR A 147 9.80 -5.02 4.58
C THR A 147 10.38 -5.49 3.25
N THR A 148 10.86 -6.73 3.20
CA THR A 148 11.41 -7.33 1.98
C THR A 148 10.36 -7.36 0.87
N TYR A 149 9.16 -7.81 1.19
CA TYR A 149 8.05 -7.85 0.25
C TYR A 149 7.77 -6.48 -0.37
N PHE A 150 7.59 -5.42 0.44
CA PHE A 150 7.30 -4.09 -0.10
C PHE A 150 8.46 -3.50 -0.88
N THR A 151 9.70 -3.84 -0.55
CA THR A 151 10.87 -3.46 -1.34
C THR A 151 10.80 -4.11 -2.74
N GLU A 152 10.54 -5.40 -2.81
CA GLU A 152 10.40 -6.14 -4.08
C GLU A 152 9.19 -5.65 -4.89
N PHE A 153 8.05 -5.42 -4.23
CA PHE A 153 6.86 -4.86 -4.85
C PHE A 153 7.14 -3.49 -5.49
N SER A 154 7.85 -2.62 -4.77
CA SER A 154 8.25 -1.31 -5.27
C SER A 154 9.11 -1.42 -6.55
N ILE A 155 10.06 -2.34 -6.58
CA ILE A 155 10.90 -2.59 -7.76
C ILE A 155 10.05 -3.11 -8.93
N LYS A 156 9.16 -4.08 -8.69
CA LYS A 156 8.24 -4.61 -9.71
C LYS A 156 7.36 -3.51 -10.31
N CYS A 157 6.75 -2.68 -9.47
CA CYS A 157 5.92 -1.56 -9.92
C CYS A 157 6.73 -0.53 -10.73
N LYS A 158 7.93 -0.18 -10.27
CA LYS A 158 8.81 0.74 -10.99
C LYS A 158 9.13 0.20 -12.38
N THR A 159 9.53 -1.07 -12.48
CA THR A 159 9.82 -1.73 -13.77
C THR A 159 8.60 -1.74 -14.68
N PHE A 160 7.42 -2.02 -14.13
CA PHE A 160 6.16 -1.99 -14.88
C PHE A 160 5.87 -0.60 -15.46
N PHE A 161 5.92 0.45 -14.63
CA PHE A 161 5.64 1.81 -15.07
C PHE A 161 6.75 2.43 -15.94
N ASP A 162 7.99 1.95 -15.85
CA ASP A 162 9.10 2.41 -16.70
C ASP A 162 9.13 1.67 -18.05
N GLY A 163 8.67 0.42 -18.12
CA GLY A 163 8.59 -0.39 -19.34
C GLY A 163 7.40 -0.07 -20.23
N ASP A 164 6.27 0.30 -19.65
CA ASP A 164 5.15 0.84 -20.39
C ASP A 164 5.38 2.33 -20.63
N GLU A 165 5.88 2.69 -21.84
CA GLU A 165 5.64 4.04 -22.34
C GLU A 165 4.12 4.21 -22.44
N ILE A 166 3.50 4.69 -21.35
CA ILE A 166 2.12 5.17 -21.32
C ILE A 166 2.13 6.47 -22.14
N LYS A 167 2.14 6.29 -23.48
CA LYS A 167 1.94 7.37 -24.44
C LYS A 167 0.47 7.73 -24.53
#